data_b3776d81bc522729fb8b6375eb52e3ba
#
_entry.id   b3776d81bc522729fb8b6375eb52e3ba
#
_cell.length_a   1.000
_cell.length_b   1.000
_cell.length_c   1.000
_cell.angle_alpha   90.00
_cell.angle_beta   90.00
_cell.angle_gamma   90.00
#
_symmetry.space_group_name_H-M   'P 1'
#
loop_
_entity.id
_entity.type
_entity.pdbx_description
1 polymer ?
#
loop_
_entity_poly.entity_id
_entity_poly.type
_entity_poly.pdbx_seq_one_letter_code
_entity_poly.pdbx_strand_id
1 'polypeptide(L)'
;AEKMDEKVLEEELPADRDKLTTFDLIDVYSAALRKKICDAVVAEDYEKPLAGLKIIVDAGNGAGGFFAKKVLAPLGADTEGSAFLEPDGMFPNHIPNQENKDAMKAICDATVASKADLGLIFDTDVDRMSAVLSDGTPINRDSIIAMIAAILAPEYPGSTIITDSVTSDRLTDFLEKDLGLKHLCYMRGYKNVINKCKELNAEGIVSPLAMETSGHGCLKENYYLDDGAFLAVKLSIAVAQAKKQGKTIDHFIAGL
;
A
#
# COMPACT_ATOMS: atom_id res chain seq x y z
N ALA A 1 30.20 -8.99 9.64
CA ALA A 1 30.60 -7.61 9.28
C ALA A 1 32.09 -7.50 9.48
N GLU A 2 32.84 -7.47 8.40
CA GLU A 2 34.28 -7.13 8.44
C GLU A 2 34.39 -5.72 9.00
N LYS A 3 35.28 -5.53 9.98
CA LYS A 3 35.63 -4.21 10.49
C LYS A 3 36.25 -3.43 9.33
N MET A 4 35.55 -2.41 8.84
CA MET A 4 36.19 -1.41 7.98
C MET A 4 37.34 -0.78 8.76
N ASP A 5 38.51 -0.70 8.13
CA ASP A 5 39.67 -0.07 8.70
C ASP A 5 39.36 1.44 8.83
N GLU A 6 39.40 1.98 10.07
CA GLU A 6 39.11 3.40 10.33
C GLU A 6 40.00 4.35 9.51
N LYS A 7 41.17 3.92 9.09
CA LYS A 7 42.06 4.68 8.22
C LYS A 7 41.47 4.93 6.81
N VAL A 8 40.61 4.04 6.32
CA VAL A 8 39.96 4.21 5.00
C VAL A 8 38.91 5.31 5.04
N LEU A 9 38.38 5.64 6.22
CA LEU A 9 37.43 6.73 6.41
C LEU A 9 38.08 8.11 6.52
N GLU A 10 39.40 8.16 6.81
CA GLU A 10 40.15 9.42 6.91
C GLU A 10 40.89 9.80 5.62
N GLU A 11 41.05 8.90 4.66
CA GLU A 11 41.54 9.24 3.33
C GLU A 11 40.45 9.97 2.57
N GLU A 12 40.65 11.28 2.30
CA GLU A 12 39.87 12.00 1.31
C GLU A 12 40.10 11.32 -0.06
N LEU A 13 39.19 10.39 -0.40
CA LEU A 13 39.14 9.90 -1.76
C LEU A 13 38.90 11.10 -2.69
N PRO A 14 39.69 11.27 -3.76
CA PRO A 14 39.44 12.34 -4.71
C PRO A 14 37.99 12.24 -5.16
N ALA A 15 37.20 13.22 -4.77
CA ALA A 15 35.79 13.25 -5.09
C ALA A 15 35.67 13.43 -6.60
N ASP A 16 35.40 12.34 -7.31
CA ASP A 16 34.95 12.36 -8.72
C ASP A 16 33.54 13.01 -8.78
N ARG A 17 33.45 14.24 -8.27
CA ARG A 17 32.20 15.03 -8.23
C ARG A 17 31.59 15.21 -9.62
N ASP A 18 32.44 15.21 -10.64
CA ASP A 18 32.01 15.33 -12.04
C ASP A 18 31.31 14.06 -12.56
N LYS A 19 31.41 12.95 -11.83
CA LYS A 19 30.72 11.67 -12.14
C LYS A 19 29.42 11.49 -11.35
N LEU A 20 29.12 12.37 -10.39
CA LEU A 20 27.90 12.33 -9.61
C LEU A 20 26.79 13.04 -10.39
N THR A 21 25.73 12.30 -10.68
CA THR A 21 24.49 12.87 -11.21
C THR A 21 23.40 12.76 -10.15
N THR A 22 22.60 13.81 -9.99
CA THR A 22 21.40 13.76 -9.15
C THR A 22 20.24 13.22 -9.97
N PHE A 23 19.47 12.33 -9.36
CA PHE A 23 18.27 11.76 -9.97
C PHE A 23 17.15 11.74 -8.94
N ASP A 24 16.00 12.35 -9.25
CA ASP A 24 14.83 12.31 -8.38
C ASP A 24 14.01 11.05 -8.68
N LEU A 25 14.33 9.97 -7.95
CA LEU A 25 13.62 8.70 -8.08
C LEU A 25 12.14 8.83 -7.67
N ILE A 26 11.83 9.67 -6.66
CA ILE A 26 10.45 9.85 -6.19
C ILE A 26 9.54 10.44 -7.27
N ASP A 27 10.04 11.36 -8.08
CA ASP A 27 9.25 11.92 -9.18
C ASP A 27 8.95 10.87 -10.26
N VAL A 28 9.93 10.03 -10.61
CA VAL A 28 9.76 8.95 -11.59
C VAL A 28 8.79 7.89 -11.05
N TYR A 29 8.96 7.49 -9.80
CA TYR A 29 8.09 6.52 -9.14
C TYR A 29 6.66 7.04 -9.04
N SER A 30 6.47 8.28 -8.56
CA SER A 30 5.16 8.91 -8.48
C SER A 30 4.46 9.00 -9.84
N ALA A 31 5.21 9.29 -10.91
CA ALA A 31 4.67 9.31 -12.26
C ALA A 31 4.20 7.92 -12.72
N ALA A 32 4.94 6.85 -12.37
CA ALA A 32 4.54 5.48 -12.66
C ALA A 32 3.25 5.09 -11.91
N LEU A 33 3.14 5.46 -10.62
CA LEU A 33 1.94 5.24 -9.82
C LEU A 33 0.72 6.00 -10.38
N ARG A 34 0.90 7.27 -10.75
CA ARG A 34 -0.17 8.06 -11.39
C ARG A 34 -0.65 7.42 -12.68
N LYS A 35 0.30 7.00 -13.53
CA LYS A 35 -0.04 6.31 -14.79
C LYS A 35 -0.88 5.07 -14.55
N LYS A 36 -0.53 4.26 -13.53
CA LYS A 36 -1.34 3.06 -13.16
C LYS A 36 -2.78 3.43 -12.82
N ILE A 37 -2.98 4.51 -12.06
CA ILE A 37 -4.33 4.96 -11.69
C ILE A 37 -5.07 5.47 -12.93
N CYS A 38 -4.43 6.32 -13.76
CA CYS A 38 -5.06 6.84 -14.98
C CYS A 38 -5.48 5.72 -15.95
N ASP A 39 -4.61 4.73 -16.13
CA ASP A 39 -4.88 3.60 -17.06
C ASP A 39 -6.04 2.71 -16.55
N ALA A 40 -6.19 2.58 -15.23
CA ALA A 40 -7.20 1.68 -14.64
C ALA A 40 -8.55 2.34 -14.39
N VAL A 41 -8.58 3.65 -14.14
CA VAL A 41 -9.80 4.40 -13.85
C VAL A 41 -10.33 5.04 -15.13
N VAL A 42 -11.34 4.45 -15.74
CA VAL A 42 -12.03 5.05 -16.89
C VAL A 42 -12.74 6.33 -16.46
N ALA A 43 -12.12 7.49 -16.69
CA ALA A 43 -12.64 8.81 -16.36
C ALA A 43 -12.82 9.66 -17.62
N GLU A 44 -13.73 10.66 -17.57
CA GLU A 44 -13.88 11.63 -18.66
C GLU A 44 -12.60 12.46 -18.83
N ASP A 45 -11.98 12.86 -17.71
CA ASP A 45 -10.68 13.50 -17.69
C ASP A 45 -9.63 12.46 -17.27
N TYR A 46 -8.84 12.00 -18.23
CA TYR A 46 -7.77 11.03 -18.01
C TYR A 46 -6.71 11.52 -17.01
N GLU A 47 -6.42 12.83 -17.01
CA GLU A 47 -5.41 13.42 -16.14
C GLU A 47 -5.92 13.59 -14.69
N LYS A 48 -7.24 13.56 -14.48
CA LYS A 48 -7.86 13.74 -13.16
C LYS A 48 -8.87 12.64 -12.81
N PRO A 49 -8.46 11.37 -12.86
CA PRO A 49 -9.36 10.24 -12.66
C PRO A 49 -9.94 10.15 -11.24
N LEU A 50 -9.32 10.84 -10.27
CA LEU A 50 -9.73 10.88 -8.87
C LEU A 50 -10.52 12.15 -8.51
N ALA A 51 -10.91 12.97 -9.50
CA ALA A 51 -11.70 14.16 -9.24
C ALA A 51 -13.02 13.82 -8.52
N GLY A 52 -13.34 14.60 -7.49
CA GLY A 52 -14.53 14.37 -6.65
C GLY A 52 -14.35 13.30 -5.57
N LEU A 53 -13.16 12.71 -5.44
CA LEU A 53 -12.80 11.84 -4.33
C LEU A 53 -12.03 12.63 -3.28
N LYS A 54 -12.28 12.31 -2.01
CA LYS A 54 -11.47 12.77 -0.90
C LYS A 54 -10.71 11.59 -0.30
N ILE A 55 -9.38 11.59 -0.47
CA ILE A 55 -8.50 10.54 0.04
C ILE A 55 -7.41 11.20 0.88
N ILE A 56 -7.36 10.88 2.15
CA ILE A 56 -6.38 11.45 3.08
C ILE A 56 -5.27 10.45 3.41
N VAL A 57 -4.11 10.98 3.76
CA VAL A 57 -2.91 10.21 4.07
C VAL A 57 -2.38 10.63 5.43
N ASP A 58 -2.09 9.65 6.29
CA ASP A 58 -1.23 9.82 7.45
C ASP A 58 0.13 9.19 7.13
N ALA A 59 1.17 10.02 7.01
CA ALA A 59 2.52 9.57 6.72
C ALA A 59 3.38 9.43 7.99
N GLY A 60 2.85 9.73 9.18
CA GLY A 60 3.55 9.61 10.46
C GLY A 60 4.91 10.29 10.52
N ASN A 61 5.15 11.33 9.71
CA ASN A 61 6.47 11.94 9.48
C ASN A 61 7.50 10.98 8.87
N GLY A 62 7.07 9.88 8.26
CA GLY A 62 7.90 9.01 7.43
C GLY A 62 7.98 9.49 5.97
N ALA A 63 8.37 8.60 5.08
CA ALA A 63 8.53 8.90 3.65
C ALA A 63 7.20 9.05 2.89
N GLY A 64 6.05 8.62 3.46
CA GLY A 64 4.77 8.46 2.76
C GLY A 64 4.08 9.73 2.29
N GLY A 65 4.54 10.92 2.72
CA GLY A 65 3.92 12.20 2.35
C GLY A 65 3.89 12.50 0.85
N PHE A 66 4.79 11.89 0.08
CA PHE A 66 4.81 12.02 -1.38
C PHE A 66 3.52 11.48 -2.02
N PHE A 67 2.88 10.47 -1.42
CA PHE A 67 1.70 9.84 -1.99
C PHE A 67 0.53 10.84 -2.08
N ALA A 68 0.30 11.62 -1.01
CA ALA A 68 -0.69 12.70 -1.03
C ALA A 68 -0.32 13.79 -2.06
N LYS A 69 0.94 14.26 -2.02
CA LYS A 69 1.37 15.46 -2.77
C LYS A 69 1.69 15.18 -4.23
N LYS A 70 2.34 14.04 -4.53
CA LYS A 70 2.85 13.72 -5.86
C LYS A 70 2.02 12.66 -6.61
N VAL A 71 1.10 11.94 -5.91
CA VAL A 71 0.24 10.92 -6.54
C VAL A 71 -1.22 11.37 -6.54
N LEU A 72 -1.83 11.54 -5.37
CA LEU A 72 -3.28 11.77 -5.26
C LEU A 72 -3.71 13.15 -5.75
N ALA A 73 -3.09 14.22 -5.22
CA ALA A 73 -3.48 15.58 -5.54
C ALA A 73 -3.35 15.92 -7.04
N PRO A 74 -2.26 15.55 -7.76
CA PRO A 74 -2.18 15.77 -9.20
C PRO A 74 -3.28 15.07 -10.00
N LEU A 75 -3.80 13.95 -9.50
CA LEU A 75 -4.90 13.19 -10.13
C LEU A 75 -6.30 13.71 -9.76
N GLY A 76 -6.36 14.85 -9.07
CA GLY A 76 -7.61 15.54 -8.75
C GLY A 76 -8.30 15.12 -7.45
N ALA A 77 -7.69 14.25 -6.64
CA ALA A 77 -8.23 13.95 -5.33
C ALA A 77 -8.08 15.14 -4.36
N ASP A 78 -9.11 15.37 -3.54
CA ASP A 78 -9.00 16.24 -2.37
C ASP A 78 -8.23 15.49 -1.28
N THR A 79 -7.08 16.06 -0.88
CA THR A 79 -6.21 15.49 0.17
C THR A 79 -6.21 16.32 1.45
N GLU A 80 -7.13 17.29 1.57
CA GLU A 80 -7.27 18.10 2.78
C GLU A 80 -7.69 17.21 3.97
N GLY A 81 -6.96 17.32 5.07
CA GLY A 81 -7.08 16.43 6.23
C GLY A 81 -5.96 15.40 6.33
N SER A 82 -5.10 15.31 5.31
CA SER A 82 -3.86 14.52 5.42
C SER A 82 -2.93 15.11 6.48
N ALA A 83 -2.21 14.23 7.19
CA ALA A 83 -1.41 14.62 8.34
C ALA A 83 0.04 14.10 8.26
N PHE A 84 0.94 14.81 8.95
CA PHE A 84 2.32 14.40 9.19
C PHE A 84 3.11 14.06 7.92
N LEU A 85 2.88 14.84 6.84
CA LEU A 85 3.39 14.56 5.50
C LEU A 85 4.86 14.92 5.29
N GLU A 86 5.45 15.74 6.17
CA GLU A 86 6.87 16.10 6.08
C GLU A 86 7.72 15.10 6.84
N PRO A 87 8.75 14.51 6.22
CA PRO A 87 9.65 13.59 6.91
C PRO A 87 10.36 14.24 8.09
N ASP A 88 10.31 13.59 9.24
CA ASP A 88 11.04 13.97 10.44
C ASP A 88 11.47 12.70 11.20
N GLY A 89 12.77 12.41 11.20
CA GLY A 89 13.32 11.22 11.82
C GLY A 89 13.14 11.12 13.34
N MET A 90 12.59 12.15 13.99
CA MET A 90 12.20 12.13 15.40
C MET A 90 10.77 11.64 15.62
N PHE A 91 9.96 11.56 14.55
CA PHE A 91 8.56 11.11 14.60
C PHE A 91 7.74 11.75 15.72
N PRO A 92 7.62 13.10 15.75
CA PRO A 92 7.15 13.82 16.93
C PRO A 92 5.66 13.64 17.24
N ASN A 93 4.87 13.11 16.30
CA ASN A 93 3.42 13.01 16.44
C ASN A 93 2.96 11.62 16.91
N HIS A 94 3.38 10.58 16.25
CA HIS A 94 3.18 9.19 16.65
C HIS A 94 4.22 8.28 15.99
N ILE A 95 4.34 7.06 16.47
CA ILE A 95 5.18 6.04 15.83
C ILE A 95 4.58 5.71 14.45
N PRO A 96 5.33 5.87 13.34
CA PRO A 96 4.84 5.59 12.00
C PRO A 96 4.75 4.07 11.76
N ASN A 97 3.69 3.49 12.29
CA ASN A 97 3.40 2.07 12.19
C ASN A 97 1.88 1.88 12.31
N GLN A 98 1.26 1.31 11.29
CA GLN A 98 -0.18 1.05 11.22
C GLN A 98 -0.68 0.04 12.29
N GLU A 99 0.21 -0.71 12.95
CA GLU A 99 -0.14 -1.55 14.10
C GLU A 99 -0.16 -0.76 15.42
N ASN A 100 0.37 0.48 15.44
CA ASN A 100 0.31 1.35 16.59
C ASN A 100 -1.12 1.89 16.78
N LYS A 101 -1.65 1.75 17.99
CA LYS A 101 -3.04 2.12 18.29
C LYS A 101 -3.29 3.63 18.17
N ASP A 102 -2.31 4.45 18.55
CA ASP A 102 -2.46 5.91 18.50
C ASP A 102 -2.41 6.39 17.05
N ALA A 103 -1.50 5.83 16.24
CA ALA A 103 -1.41 6.09 14.81
C ALA A 103 -2.71 5.69 14.08
N MET A 104 -3.20 4.48 14.33
CA MET A 104 -4.45 4.02 13.71
C MET A 104 -5.64 4.86 14.17
N LYS A 105 -5.71 5.22 15.46
CA LYS A 105 -6.76 6.09 15.96
C LYS A 105 -6.72 7.46 15.28
N ALA A 106 -5.54 8.05 15.11
CA ALA A 106 -5.39 9.36 14.48
C ALA A 106 -5.96 9.39 13.07
N ILE A 107 -5.62 8.39 12.22
CA ILE A 107 -6.16 8.33 10.85
C ILE A 107 -7.65 7.99 10.82
N CYS A 108 -8.17 7.15 11.74
CA CYS A 108 -9.61 6.88 11.84
C CYS A 108 -10.38 8.17 12.15
N ASP A 109 -9.94 8.90 13.18
CA ASP A 109 -10.57 10.18 13.57
C ASP A 109 -10.50 11.22 12.44
N ALA A 110 -9.34 11.33 11.78
CA ALA A 110 -9.14 12.24 10.66
C ALA A 110 -10.02 11.88 9.45
N THR A 111 -10.19 10.60 9.14
CA THR A 111 -11.04 10.12 8.04
C THR A 111 -12.50 10.54 8.24
N VAL A 112 -13.02 10.32 9.43
CA VAL A 112 -14.40 10.71 9.79
C VAL A 112 -14.55 12.23 9.81
N ALA A 113 -13.62 12.95 10.48
CA ALA A 113 -13.69 14.40 10.62
C ALA A 113 -13.62 15.13 9.26
N SER A 114 -12.80 14.66 8.35
CA SER A 114 -12.67 15.23 7.00
C SER A 114 -13.71 14.72 6.00
N LYS A 115 -14.54 13.76 6.40
CA LYS A 115 -15.51 13.05 5.52
C LYS A 115 -14.81 12.46 4.29
N ALA A 116 -13.65 11.86 4.50
CA ALA A 116 -12.92 11.24 3.42
C ALA A 116 -13.58 9.96 2.92
N ASP A 117 -13.45 9.68 1.62
CA ASP A 117 -13.89 8.42 1.01
C ASP A 117 -12.96 7.27 1.42
N LEU A 118 -11.69 7.60 1.73
CA LEU A 118 -10.65 6.65 2.16
C LEU A 118 -9.60 7.37 2.98
N GLY A 119 -9.18 6.77 4.09
CA GLY A 119 -7.96 7.10 4.81
C GLY A 119 -6.87 6.07 4.50
N LEU A 120 -5.64 6.53 4.31
CA LEU A 120 -4.45 5.71 4.10
C LEU A 120 -3.43 6.02 5.18
N ILE A 121 -2.80 5.00 5.72
CA ILE A 121 -1.70 5.15 6.67
C ILE A 121 -0.51 4.32 6.19
N PHE A 122 0.67 4.95 6.23
CA PHE A 122 1.94 4.31 5.88
C PHE A 122 2.84 4.19 7.11
N ASP A 123 3.76 3.26 7.03
CA ASP A 123 4.86 3.19 7.98
C ASP A 123 6.04 4.09 7.53
N THR A 124 7.19 3.94 8.20
CA THR A 124 8.33 4.85 8.07
C THR A 124 8.85 4.99 6.65
N ASP A 125 9.02 3.89 5.92
CA ASP A 125 9.65 3.80 4.59
C ASP A 125 8.69 3.35 3.49
N VAL A 126 7.38 3.19 3.83
CA VAL A 126 6.28 2.95 2.89
C VAL A 126 6.29 1.54 2.30
N ASP A 127 6.96 0.60 2.92
CA ASP A 127 6.85 -0.82 2.53
C ASP A 127 5.57 -1.46 3.09
N ARG A 128 4.92 -0.83 4.08
CA ARG A 128 3.64 -1.25 4.67
C ARG A 128 2.59 -0.17 4.58
N MET A 129 1.33 -0.63 4.47
CA MET A 129 0.19 0.26 4.50
C MET A 129 -1.02 -0.41 5.17
N SER A 130 -1.92 0.43 5.67
CA SER A 130 -3.30 0.08 6.03
C SER A 130 -4.24 1.18 5.60
N ALA A 131 -5.53 0.92 5.67
CA ALA A 131 -6.53 1.86 5.23
C ALA A 131 -7.67 2.02 6.26
N VAL A 132 -8.50 3.02 6.05
CA VAL A 132 -9.67 3.32 6.87
C VAL A 132 -10.84 3.64 5.94
N LEU A 133 -11.98 2.99 6.17
CA LEU A 133 -13.22 3.25 5.46
C LEU A 133 -13.79 4.62 5.82
N SER A 134 -14.71 5.12 5.02
CA SER A 134 -15.34 6.44 5.19
C SER A 134 -16.09 6.60 6.52
N ASP A 135 -16.49 5.51 7.16
CA ASP A 135 -17.14 5.48 8.47
C ASP A 135 -16.16 5.45 9.66
N GLY A 136 -14.84 5.42 9.35
CA GLY A 136 -13.77 5.31 10.36
C GLY A 136 -13.38 3.88 10.71
N THR A 137 -13.95 2.86 10.07
CA THR A 137 -13.58 1.46 10.30
C THR A 137 -12.19 1.17 9.73
N PRO A 138 -11.24 0.68 10.54
CA PRO A 138 -9.91 0.34 10.07
C PRO A 138 -9.92 -0.92 9.21
N ILE A 139 -9.21 -0.88 8.07
CA ILE A 139 -8.92 -2.03 7.22
C ILE A 139 -7.45 -2.39 7.43
N ASN A 140 -7.19 -3.28 8.38
CA ASN A 140 -5.85 -3.73 8.74
C ASN A 140 -5.84 -5.25 8.97
N ARG A 141 -4.66 -5.85 9.16
CA ARG A 141 -4.49 -7.28 9.42
C ARG A 141 -5.21 -8.13 8.33
N ASP A 142 -6.10 -9.03 8.72
CA ASP A 142 -6.86 -9.88 7.79
C ASP A 142 -7.71 -9.07 6.82
N SER A 143 -8.30 -7.95 7.27
CA SER A 143 -9.18 -7.14 6.43
C SER A 143 -8.46 -6.49 5.25
N ILE A 144 -7.21 -6.05 5.40
CA ILE A 144 -6.46 -5.47 4.28
C ILE A 144 -6.07 -6.55 3.27
N ILE A 145 -5.70 -7.74 3.73
CA ILE A 145 -5.44 -8.89 2.86
C ILE A 145 -6.69 -9.26 2.07
N ALA A 146 -7.82 -9.40 2.77
CA ALA A 146 -9.12 -9.71 2.17
C ALA A 146 -9.52 -8.66 1.12
N MET A 147 -9.35 -7.37 1.43
CA MET A 147 -9.68 -6.26 0.55
C MET A 147 -8.85 -6.31 -0.75
N ILE A 148 -7.54 -6.44 -0.65
CA ILE A 148 -6.67 -6.51 -1.83
C ILE A 148 -6.96 -7.79 -2.63
N ALA A 149 -7.16 -8.94 -1.97
CA ALA A 149 -7.53 -10.18 -2.64
C ALA A 149 -8.87 -10.07 -3.39
N ALA A 150 -9.90 -9.44 -2.77
CA ALA A 150 -11.19 -9.23 -3.42
C ALA A 150 -11.11 -8.30 -4.65
N ILE A 151 -10.27 -7.26 -4.59
CA ILE A 151 -9.99 -6.38 -5.74
C ILE A 151 -9.33 -7.17 -6.89
N LEU A 152 -8.46 -8.13 -6.58
CA LEU A 152 -7.72 -8.92 -7.57
C LEU A 152 -8.51 -10.13 -8.09
N ALA A 153 -9.46 -10.67 -7.33
CA ALA A 153 -10.17 -11.90 -7.66
C ALA A 153 -10.80 -11.94 -9.07
N PRO A 154 -11.44 -10.85 -9.57
CA PRO A 154 -11.99 -10.84 -10.93
C PRO A 154 -10.93 -10.95 -12.03
N GLU A 155 -9.73 -10.43 -11.80
CA GLU A 155 -8.61 -10.45 -12.75
C GLU A 155 -7.87 -11.79 -12.71
N TYR A 156 -7.82 -12.44 -11.53
CA TYR A 156 -7.07 -13.67 -11.28
C TYR A 156 -7.95 -14.78 -10.66
N PRO A 157 -9.02 -15.21 -11.33
CA PRO A 157 -9.93 -16.20 -10.77
C PRO A 157 -9.21 -17.54 -10.48
N GLY A 158 -9.48 -18.12 -9.31
CA GLY A 158 -8.90 -19.39 -8.88
C GLY A 158 -7.41 -19.35 -8.56
N SER A 159 -6.80 -18.15 -8.49
CA SER A 159 -5.39 -17.97 -8.14
C SER A 159 -5.12 -18.25 -6.65
N THR A 160 -3.84 -18.36 -6.30
CA THR A 160 -3.40 -18.62 -4.92
C THR A 160 -2.96 -17.30 -4.25
N ILE A 161 -3.57 -16.98 -3.13
CA ILE A 161 -3.16 -15.89 -2.25
C ILE A 161 -2.29 -16.46 -1.14
N ILE A 162 -1.12 -15.85 -0.92
CA ILE A 162 -0.19 -16.30 0.11
C ILE A 162 -0.25 -15.32 1.28
N THR A 163 -0.35 -15.85 2.49
CA THR A 163 -0.33 -15.05 3.71
C THR A 163 0.65 -15.62 4.73
N ASP A 164 0.91 -14.85 5.78
CA ASP A 164 1.66 -15.34 6.94
C ASP A 164 0.82 -16.29 7.81
N SER A 165 1.50 -16.99 8.72
CA SER A 165 0.91 -18.05 9.54
C SER A 165 0.04 -17.57 10.71
N VAL A 166 -0.22 -16.27 10.84
CA VAL A 166 -1.05 -15.69 11.92
C VAL A 166 -2.39 -15.17 11.44
N THR A 167 -2.74 -15.42 10.18
CA THR A 167 -4.07 -15.13 9.64
C THR A 167 -5.13 -16.07 10.23
N SER A 168 -6.38 -15.62 10.28
CA SER A 168 -7.50 -16.39 10.84
C SER A 168 -8.09 -17.40 9.84
N ASP A 169 -8.76 -18.42 10.37
CA ASP A 169 -9.57 -19.35 9.56
C ASP A 169 -10.68 -18.60 8.80
N ARG A 170 -11.19 -17.50 9.36
CA ARG A 170 -12.21 -16.67 8.72
C ARG A 170 -11.69 -16.04 7.42
N LEU A 171 -10.44 -15.58 7.38
CA LEU A 171 -9.82 -15.12 6.15
C LEU A 171 -9.72 -16.25 5.13
N THR A 172 -9.31 -17.45 5.55
CA THR A 172 -9.27 -18.63 4.68
C THR A 172 -10.63 -18.91 4.05
N ASP A 173 -11.68 -18.97 4.89
CA ASP A 173 -13.05 -19.19 4.44
C ASP A 173 -13.51 -18.13 3.43
N PHE A 174 -13.23 -16.85 3.69
CA PHE A 174 -13.54 -15.74 2.79
C PHE A 174 -12.83 -15.89 1.44
N LEU A 175 -11.52 -16.14 1.45
CA LEU A 175 -10.74 -16.30 0.21
C LEU A 175 -11.22 -17.48 -0.62
N GLU A 176 -11.50 -18.63 0.02
CA GLU A 176 -11.82 -19.87 -0.69
C GLU A 176 -13.31 -19.99 -1.04
N LYS A 177 -14.20 -19.66 -0.10
CA LYS A 177 -15.64 -19.88 -0.28
C LYS A 177 -16.33 -18.69 -0.95
N ASP A 178 -15.97 -17.46 -0.57
CA ASP A 178 -16.64 -16.26 -1.07
C ASP A 178 -15.99 -15.75 -2.36
N LEU A 179 -14.64 -15.76 -2.43
CA LEU A 179 -13.91 -15.27 -3.60
C LEU A 179 -13.52 -16.37 -4.61
N GLY A 180 -13.63 -17.65 -4.26
CA GLY A 180 -13.23 -18.76 -5.12
C GLY A 180 -11.74 -18.81 -5.43
N LEU A 181 -10.92 -18.24 -4.55
CA LEU A 181 -9.47 -18.25 -4.63
C LEU A 181 -8.90 -19.47 -3.88
N LYS A 182 -7.60 -19.66 -3.89
CA LYS A 182 -6.89 -20.63 -3.05
C LYS A 182 -6.10 -19.88 -1.99
N HIS A 183 -6.07 -20.37 -0.77
CA HIS A 183 -5.28 -19.79 0.30
C HIS A 183 -4.09 -20.66 0.65
N LEU A 184 -2.91 -20.07 0.68
CA LEU A 184 -1.68 -20.69 1.17
C LEU A 184 -1.17 -19.90 2.38
N CYS A 185 -1.47 -20.39 3.57
CA CYS A 185 -0.88 -19.92 4.82
C CYS A 185 0.57 -20.42 4.89
N TYR A 186 1.53 -19.50 4.99
CA TYR A 186 2.96 -19.83 4.91
C TYR A 186 3.74 -19.27 6.10
N MET A 187 4.99 -19.63 6.19
CA MET A 187 5.88 -19.23 7.27
C MET A 187 5.98 -17.70 7.35
N ARG A 188 5.75 -17.15 8.54
CA ARG A 188 5.81 -15.72 8.82
C ARG A 188 7.18 -15.12 8.46
N GLY A 189 7.16 -13.88 8.00
CA GLY A 189 8.28 -13.07 7.55
C GLY A 189 8.09 -12.67 6.09
N TYR A 190 8.06 -11.37 5.79
CA TYR A 190 7.75 -10.85 4.47
C TYR A 190 8.59 -11.49 3.34
N LYS A 191 9.87 -11.73 3.58
CA LYS A 191 10.72 -12.45 2.61
C LYS A 191 10.24 -13.87 2.33
N ASN A 192 9.69 -14.56 3.32
CA ASN A 192 9.20 -15.94 3.15
C ASN A 192 7.98 -15.96 2.23
N VAL A 193 6.97 -15.13 2.53
CA VAL A 193 5.73 -15.07 1.74
C VAL A 193 5.99 -14.55 0.32
N ILE A 194 6.85 -13.53 0.15
CA ILE A 194 7.22 -12.99 -1.15
C ILE A 194 8.00 -14.03 -1.98
N ASN A 195 8.98 -14.70 -1.39
CA ASN A 195 9.75 -15.73 -2.10
C ASN A 195 8.87 -16.91 -2.50
N LYS A 196 7.93 -17.32 -1.64
CA LYS A 196 6.96 -18.37 -1.98
C LYS A 196 6.05 -17.95 -3.13
N CYS A 197 5.63 -16.69 -3.19
CA CYS A 197 4.88 -16.14 -4.31
C CYS A 197 5.66 -16.24 -5.64
N LYS A 198 6.94 -15.87 -5.62
CA LYS A 198 7.82 -16.00 -6.79
C LYS A 198 7.99 -17.46 -7.21
N GLU A 199 8.20 -18.36 -6.24
CA GLU A 199 8.35 -19.81 -6.49
C GLU A 199 7.11 -20.38 -7.17
N LEU A 200 5.91 -20.15 -6.63
CA LEU A 200 4.66 -20.65 -7.22
C LEU A 200 4.48 -20.15 -8.66
N ASN A 201 4.73 -18.86 -8.91
CA ASN A 201 4.62 -18.32 -10.26
C ASN A 201 5.66 -18.90 -11.22
N ALA A 202 6.87 -19.24 -10.74
CA ALA A 202 7.89 -19.92 -11.54
C ALA A 202 7.49 -21.37 -11.89
N GLU A 203 6.72 -22.02 -11.02
CA GLU A 203 6.13 -23.35 -11.23
C GLU A 203 4.85 -23.32 -12.08
N GLY A 204 4.40 -22.15 -12.53
CA GLY A 204 3.19 -21.98 -13.33
C GLY A 204 1.90 -21.88 -12.52
N ILE A 205 1.98 -21.80 -11.20
CA ILE A 205 0.84 -21.58 -10.31
C ILE A 205 0.63 -20.06 -10.15
N VAL A 206 -0.50 -19.56 -10.61
CA VAL A 206 -0.78 -18.11 -10.54
C VAL A 206 -0.97 -17.69 -9.09
N SER A 207 -0.09 -16.81 -8.62
CA SER A 207 -0.16 -16.17 -7.31
C SER A 207 0.06 -14.66 -7.49
N PRO A 208 -1.00 -13.83 -7.54
CA PRO A 208 -0.89 -12.40 -7.79
C PRO A 208 -0.51 -11.59 -6.55
N LEU A 209 -0.76 -12.12 -5.35
CA LEU A 209 -0.61 -11.45 -4.06
C LEU A 209 0.06 -12.36 -3.04
N ALA A 210 1.07 -11.83 -2.36
CA ALA A 210 1.51 -12.31 -1.06
C ALA A 210 1.47 -11.15 -0.07
N MET A 211 0.84 -11.35 1.09
CA MET A 211 0.66 -10.28 2.07
C MET A 211 0.64 -10.82 3.49
N GLU A 212 1.23 -10.05 4.42
CA GLU A 212 1.22 -10.35 5.85
C GLU A 212 0.22 -9.48 6.60
N THR A 213 -0.22 -9.98 7.75
CA THR A 213 -1.08 -9.23 8.69
C THR A 213 -0.44 -7.94 9.20
N SER A 214 0.88 -7.82 9.11
CA SER A 214 1.66 -6.62 9.46
C SER A 214 1.55 -5.49 8.43
N GLY A 215 0.98 -5.75 7.25
CA GLY A 215 0.82 -4.77 6.17
C GLY A 215 1.87 -4.86 5.07
N HIS A 216 2.94 -5.66 5.26
CA HIS A 216 3.85 -6.01 4.16
C HIS A 216 3.10 -6.75 3.06
N GLY A 217 3.36 -6.39 1.82
CA GLY A 217 2.71 -7.08 0.72
C GLY A 217 3.31 -6.80 -0.64
N CYS A 218 3.33 -7.82 -1.48
CA CYS A 218 3.81 -7.72 -2.85
C CYS A 218 2.75 -8.14 -3.85
N LEU A 219 2.77 -7.48 -4.98
CA LEU A 219 1.97 -7.83 -6.15
C LEU A 219 2.87 -8.34 -7.28
N LYS A 220 2.44 -9.42 -7.95
CA LYS A 220 3.13 -9.94 -9.14
C LYS A 220 3.32 -8.86 -10.20
N GLU A 221 2.30 -8.03 -10.43
CA GLU A 221 2.34 -6.93 -11.40
C GLU A 221 3.32 -5.80 -11.03
N ASN A 222 3.75 -5.73 -9.77
CA ASN A 222 4.78 -4.80 -9.27
C ASN A 222 6.10 -5.52 -8.99
N TYR A 223 6.47 -6.47 -9.84
CA TYR A 223 7.75 -7.19 -9.76
C TYR A 223 8.01 -7.89 -8.43
N TYR A 224 6.96 -8.19 -7.65
CA TYR A 224 7.02 -8.75 -6.30
C TYR A 224 7.78 -7.85 -5.30
N LEU A 225 7.77 -6.55 -5.51
CA LEU A 225 8.30 -5.59 -4.55
C LEU A 225 7.38 -5.52 -3.33
N ASP A 226 7.97 -5.45 -2.16
CA ASP A 226 7.29 -5.09 -0.92
C ASP A 226 7.02 -3.58 -0.96
N ASP A 227 5.75 -3.18 -1.19
CA ASP A 227 5.46 -1.83 -1.64
C ASP A 227 4.04 -1.40 -1.21
N GLY A 228 3.97 -0.73 -0.07
CA GLY A 228 2.74 -0.20 0.49
C GLY A 228 2.08 0.88 -0.39
N ALA A 229 2.89 1.70 -1.09
CA ALA A 229 2.33 2.71 -1.98
C ALA A 229 1.64 2.08 -3.20
N PHE A 230 2.16 0.99 -3.73
CA PHE A 230 1.50 0.30 -4.83
C PHE A 230 0.20 -0.39 -4.39
N LEU A 231 0.15 -0.94 -3.16
CA LEU A 231 -1.09 -1.43 -2.55
C LEU A 231 -2.11 -0.30 -2.39
N ALA A 232 -1.68 0.90 -1.96
CA ALA A 232 -2.54 2.08 -1.86
C ALA A 232 -3.07 2.54 -3.23
N VAL A 233 -2.32 2.37 -4.31
CA VAL A 233 -2.79 2.58 -5.70
C VAL A 233 -3.97 1.66 -6.01
N LYS A 234 -3.90 0.37 -5.66
CA LYS A 234 -5.01 -0.58 -5.86
C LYS A 234 -6.28 -0.15 -5.13
N LEU A 235 -6.14 0.30 -3.87
CA LEU A 235 -7.27 0.83 -3.11
C LEU A 235 -7.83 2.12 -3.72
N SER A 236 -6.98 3.04 -4.14
CA SER A 236 -7.39 4.30 -4.77
C SER A 236 -8.19 4.05 -6.06
N ILE A 237 -7.77 3.09 -6.87
CA ILE A 237 -8.49 2.65 -8.07
C ILE A 237 -9.86 2.06 -7.69
N ALA A 238 -9.89 1.16 -6.70
CA ALA A 238 -11.11 0.50 -6.26
C ALA A 238 -12.15 1.51 -5.72
N VAL A 239 -11.71 2.50 -4.91
CA VAL A 239 -12.58 3.59 -4.42
C VAL A 239 -13.15 4.40 -5.58
N ALA A 240 -12.32 4.77 -6.56
CA ALA A 240 -12.78 5.52 -7.73
C ALA A 240 -13.80 4.74 -8.54
N GLN A 241 -13.58 3.45 -8.76
CA GLN A 241 -14.50 2.58 -9.50
C GLN A 241 -15.80 2.34 -8.72
N ALA A 242 -15.72 2.10 -7.42
CA ALA A 242 -16.89 1.89 -6.56
C ALA A 242 -17.77 3.15 -6.52
N LYS A 243 -17.17 4.33 -6.33
CA LYS A 243 -17.93 5.61 -6.28
C LYS A 243 -18.68 5.90 -7.58
N LYS A 244 -18.11 5.56 -8.74
CA LYS A 244 -18.80 5.67 -10.03
C LYS A 244 -20.04 4.77 -10.13
N GLN A 245 -20.05 3.67 -9.37
CA GLN A 245 -21.19 2.75 -9.28
C GLN A 245 -22.15 3.10 -8.14
N GLY A 246 -21.92 4.22 -7.44
CA GLY A 246 -22.70 4.60 -6.25
C GLY A 246 -22.48 3.68 -5.05
N LYS A 247 -21.32 3.02 -4.98
CA LYS A 247 -20.94 2.09 -3.92
C LYS A 247 -19.73 2.61 -3.14
N THR A 248 -19.49 2.02 -1.99
CA THR A 248 -18.29 2.15 -1.16
C THR A 248 -17.48 0.85 -1.21
N ILE A 249 -16.19 0.89 -0.87
CA ILE A 249 -15.33 -0.31 -1.00
C ILE A 249 -15.56 -1.36 0.08
N ASP A 250 -16.30 -1.06 1.14
CA ASP A 250 -16.69 -2.03 2.18
C ASP A 250 -17.41 -3.24 1.62
N HIS A 251 -18.13 -3.09 0.48
CA HIS A 251 -18.81 -4.20 -0.17
C HIS A 251 -17.86 -5.34 -0.60
N PHE A 252 -16.56 -5.04 -0.83
CA PHE A 252 -15.59 -6.08 -1.20
C PHE A 252 -15.33 -7.07 -0.07
N ILE A 253 -15.51 -6.67 1.18
CA ILE A 253 -15.24 -7.49 2.37
C ILE A 253 -16.48 -7.69 3.25
N ALA A 254 -17.67 -7.48 2.70
CA ALA A 254 -18.92 -7.62 3.45
C ALA A 254 -19.16 -9.04 4.01
N GLY A 255 -18.48 -10.07 3.48
CA GLY A 255 -18.52 -11.46 3.97
C GLY A 255 -17.48 -11.80 5.04
N LEU A 256 -16.50 -10.93 5.26
CA LEU A 256 -15.37 -11.17 6.17
C LEU A 256 -15.78 -11.03 7.64
#